data_9a15641d06aba8ddeeda1a57a9d84aef
#
_entry.id   9a15641d06aba8ddeeda1a57a9d84aef
#
_cell.length_a   1.000
_cell.length_b   1.000
_cell.length_c   1.000
_cell.angle_alpha   90.00
_cell.angle_beta   90.00
_cell.angle_gamma   90.00
#
_symmetry.space_group_name_H-M   'P 1'
#
loop_
_entity.id
_entity.type
_entity.pdbx_description
1 polymer ?
#
loop_
_entity_poly.entity_id
_entity_poly.type
_entity_poly.pdbx_seq_one_letter_code
_entity_poly.pdbx_strand_id
1 'polypeptide(L)'
;APGPRVKLVVDTDPGVDDAMALMMAFADSGAVEVLGLTTIYGNVPTERAAQNALALCELAGRGGEVPVAVGARGSSRGALKERIADFVHGADGFGNSDHPPPRGEPIAQSAAQFICEQAARHPGEVVLLMLGACTNLALALQWDPSLAQKLKRVVILGGAFNVNGNVNPAAEANIFGDPEAADYVLNSGTNVDLVPLDATHLCVFSAEQRECLLGSPHPWGGWLHRITDFYLGYHRRAYDLDGFYLHDPAAYTAAIRPELFSWRSGAVRVCCDDGSIMRAKTMLDMGVKEWMGENPWTGRPKVRVALSCDGQAVSDYVHECLCGAPGSSRR
;
A
#
# COMPACT_ATOMS: atom_id res chain seq x y z
N ALA A 1 24.90 15.67 -7.97
CA ALA A 1 24.06 15.89 -6.79
C ALA A 1 22.90 14.90 -6.83
N PRO A 2 22.47 14.31 -5.71
CA PRO A 2 21.26 13.49 -5.68
C PRO A 2 20.06 14.33 -6.17
N GLY A 3 19.17 13.69 -6.95
CA GLY A 3 17.92 14.32 -7.38
C GLY A 3 17.02 14.70 -6.18
N PRO A 4 15.95 15.47 -6.40
CA PRO A 4 15.03 15.80 -5.31
C PRO A 4 14.40 14.53 -4.76
N ARG A 5 14.36 14.40 -3.42
CA ARG A 5 13.70 13.28 -2.73
C ARG A 5 12.19 13.29 -3.01
N VAL A 6 11.61 12.10 -3.11
CA VAL A 6 10.16 11.94 -3.20
C VAL A 6 9.55 12.25 -1.84
N LYS A 7 8.67 13.25 -1.77
CA LYS A 7 7.87 13.55 -0.58
C LYS A 7 6.73 12.55 -0.47
N LEU A 8 6.76 11.68 0.52
CA LEU A 8 5.89 10.52 0.65
C LEU A 8 5.00 10.63 1.89
N VAL A 9 3.70 10.48 1.70
CA VAL A 9 2.76 10.13 2.76
C VAL A 9 2.33 8.70 2.51
N VAL A 10 2.32 7.85 3.55
CA VAL A 10 1.89 6.45 3.43
C VAL A 10 0.62 6.23 4.26
N ASP A 11 -0.43 5.74 3.60
CA ASP A 11 -1.67 5.28 4.23
C ASP A 11 -1.60 3.75 4.35
N THR A 12 -1.67 3.21 5.57
CA THR A 12 -1.24 1.85 5.87
C THR A 12 -2.05 1.24 7.02
N ASP A 13 -2.21 -0.08 7.02
CA ASP A 13 -2.83 -0.87 8.10
C ASP A 13 -1.84 -1.91 8.66
N PRO A 14 -0.70 -1.48 9.25
CA PRO A 14 0.55 -2.25 9.30
C PRO A 14 0.38 -3.70 9.68
N GLY A 15 0.46 -4.55 8.64
CA GLY A 15 0.74 -5.96 8.66
C GLY A 15 2.21 -6.22 8.37
N VAL A 16 2.55 -7.46 8.04
CA VAL A 16 3.95 -7.89 7.82
C VAL A 16 4.55 -7.24 6.57
N ASP A 17 3.83 -7.20 5.45
CA ASP A 17 4.31 -6.60 4.20
C ASP A 17 4.27 -5.06 4.23
N ASP A 18 3.28 -4.43 4.90
CA ASP A 18 3.34 -3.00 5.25
C ASP A 18 4.63 -2.68 6.02
N ALA A 19 4.97 -3.50 7.03
CA ALA A 19 6.19 -3.29 7.80
C ALA A 19 7.43 -3.34 6.90
N MET A 20 7.50 -4.26 5.93
CA MET A 20 8.59 -4.30 4.95
C MET A 20 8.63 -3.03 4.11
N ALA A 21 7.48 -2.58 3.57
CA ALA A 21 7.39 -1.38 2.73
C ALA A 21 7.80 -0.10 3.51
N LEU A 22 7.35 0.02 4.76
CA LEU A 22 7.72 1.16 5.62
C LEU A 22 9.21 1.14 5.98
N MET A 23 9.79 -0.03 6.28
CA MET A 23 11.22 -0.15 6.53
C MET A 23 12.06 0.16 5.29
N MET A 24 11.58 -0.19 4.08
CA MET A 24 12.21 0.26 2.83
C MET A 24 12.18 1.79 2.72
N ALA A 25 11.04 2.43 2.99
CA ALA A 25 10.91 3.89 2.93
C ALA A 25 11.84 4.60 3.92
N PHE A 26 12.04 4.05 5.11
CA PHE A 26 12.95 4.60 6.12
C PHE A 26 14.43 4.33 5.78
N ALA A 27 14.74 3.19 5.19
CA ALA A 27 16.10 2.85 4.75
C ALA A 27 16.54 3.72 3.55
N ASP A 28 15.62 4.01 2.62
CA ASP A 28 15.89 4.78 1.40
C ASP A 28 15.81 6.31 1.61
N SER A 29 16.28 6.79 2.73
CA SER A 29 16.26 8.21 3.13
C SER A 29 16.95 9.15 2.12
N GLY A 30 17.75 8.61 1.24
CA GLY A 30 18.40 9.36 0.15
C GLY A 30 17.46 9.64 -1.02
N ALA A 31 16.46 8.79 -1.29
CA ALA A 31 15.49 8.96 -2.37
C ALA A 31 14.14 9.46 -1.87
N VAL A 32 13.81 9.21 -0.59
CA VAL A 32 12.48 9.47 -0.01
C VAL A 32 12.57 10.36 1.22
N GLU A 33 11.60 11.25 1.35
CA GLU A 33 11.28 12.01 2.54
C GLU A 33 9.88 11.60 3.01
N VAL A 34 9.80 10.78 4.06
CA VAL A 34 8.52 10.38 4.65
C VAL A 34 7.98 11.55 5.46
N LEU A 35 6.90 12.18 4.96
CA LEU A 35 6.24 13.32 5.60
C LEU A 35 5.36 12.90 6.77
N GLY A 36 4.84 11.68 6.75
CA GLY A 36 4.02 11.09 7.80
C GLY A 36 3.30 9.83 7.34
N LEU A 37 2.70 9.17 8.31
CA LEU A 37 1.88 7.97 8.11
C LEU A 37 0.43 8.28 8.48
N THR A 38 -0.49 7.74 7.70
CA THR A 38 -1.91 7.71 8.02
C THR A 38 -2.35 6.26 8.18
N THR A 39 -3.25 5.97 9.10
CA THR A 39 -3.62 4.58 9.37
C THR A 39 -5.07 4.30 9.01
N ILE A 40 -5.31 3.07 8.61
CA ILE A 40 -6.60 2.57 8.17
C ILE A 40 -6.84 1.18 8.78
N TYR A 41 -8.07 0.69 8.73
CA TYR A 41 -8.41 -0.68 9.07
C TYR A 41 -8.10 -1.63 7.90
N GLY A 42 -7.80 -2.88 8.20
CA GLY A 42 -7.59 -3.90 7.17
C GLY A 42 -6.93 -5.14 7.72
N ASN A 43 -5.61 -5.19 7.76
CA ASN A 43 -4.83 -6.26 8.35
C ASN A 43 -5.07 -6.36 9.85
N VAL A 44 -5.22 -5.19 10.49
CA VAL A 44 -5.57 -5.03 11.91
C VAL A 44 -6.62 -3.92 12.06
N PRO A 45 -7.27 -3.78 13.24
CA PRO A 45 -8.10 -2.61 13.53
C PRO A 45 -7.29 -1.31 13.51
N THR A 46 -7.91 -0.19 13.16
CA THR A 46 -7.23 1.11 12.96
C THR A 46 -6.40 1.57 14.16
N GLU A 47 -6.88 1.34 15.39
CA GLU A 47 -6.13 1.67 16.61
C GLU A 47 -4.85 0.84 16.73
N ARG A 48 -4.92 -0.46 16.40
CA ARG A 48 -3.75 -1.32 16.34
C ARG A 48 -2.82 -0.90 15.19
N ALA A 49 -3.37 -0.51 14.05
CA ALA A 49 -2.60 0.03 12.93
C ALA A 49 -1.79 1.26 13.35
N ALA A 50 -2.37 2.17 14.13
CA ALA A 50 -1.68 3.34 14.64
C ALA A 50 -0.55 2.96 15.62
N GLN A 51 -0.81 2.02 16.53
CA GLN A 51 0.24 1.50 17.43
C GLN A 51 1.37 0.83 16.65
N ASN A 52 1.04 0.02 15.65
CA ASN A 52 2.03 -0.64 14.79
C ASN A 52 2.84 0.38 13.98
N ALA A 53 2.20 1.40 13.39
CA ALA A 53 2.90 2.47 12.67
C ALA A 53 3.88 3.24 13.55
N LEU A 54 3.48 3.59 14.78
CA LEU A 54 4.37 4.23 15.76
C LEU A 54 5.54 3.33 16.15
N ALA A 55 5.28 2.03 16.38
CA ALA A 55 6.32 1.06 16.71
C ALA A 55 7.34 0.92 15.56
N LEU A 56 6.89 0.92 14.30
CA LEU A 56 7.77 0.89 13.13
C LEU A 56 8.62 2.16 13.03
N CYS A 57 8.06 3.34 13.31
CA CYS A 57 8.83 4.57 13.39
C CYS A 57 9.91 4.49 14.47
N GLU A 58 9.58 3.96 15.66
CA GLU A 58 10.55 3.79 16.75
C GLU A 58 11.65 2.78 16.40
N LEU A 59 11.29 1.64 15.81
CA LEU A 59 12.26 0.62 15.33
C LEU A 59 13.22 1.18 14.28
N ALA A 60 12.73 2.07 13.40
CA ALA A 60 13.56 2.74 12.41
C ALA A 60 14.40 3.91 12.97
N GLY A 61 14.31 4.19 14.28
CA GLY A 61 14.97 5.34 14.91
C GLY A 61 14.36 6.69 14.52
N ARG A 62 13.10 6.71 14.05
CA ARG A 62 12.36 7.89 13.59
C ARG A 62 11.18 8.25 14.52
N GLY A 63 11.15 7.64 15.71
CA GLY A 63 10.15 7.93 16.73
C GLY A 63 10.11 9.42 17.09
N GLY A 64 8.89 10.01 17.05
CA GLY A 64 8.68 11.44 17.28
C GLY A 64 9.03 12.38 16.11
N GLU A 65 9.69 11.88 15.06
CA GLU A 65 9.99 12.67 13.86
C GLU A 65 8.90 12.53 12.78
N VAL A 66 8.39 11.31 12.61
CA VAL A 66 7.38 10.99 11.61
C VAL A 66 6.01 10.99 12.29
N PRO A 67 5.12 11.95 11.96
CA PRO A 67 3.78 11.99 12.53
C PRO A 67 2.93 10.82 12.04
N VAL A 68 2.10 10.28 12.95
CA VAL A 68 1.14 9.22 12.65
C VAL A 68 -0.27 9.75 12.93
N ALA A 69 -1.13 9.80 11.90
CA ALA A 69 -2.51 10.27 11.99
C ALA A 69 -3.49 9.09 11.90
N VAL A 70 -4.42 9.01 12.85
CA VAL A 70 -5.44 7.94 12.87
C VAL A 70 -6.53 8.22 11.83
N GLY A 71 -6.86 7.22 11.04
CA GLY A 71 -7.88 7.32 10.00
C GLY A 71 -9.20 6.62 10.34
N ALA A 72 -9.92 6.25 9.28
CA ALA A 72 -11.23 5.63 9.38
C ALA A 72 -11.14 4.25 10.07
N ARG A 73 -12.19 3.92 10.84
CA ARG A 73 -12.33 2.64 11.54
C ARG A 73 -13.12 1.59 10.75
N GLY A 74 -13.72 2.01 9.67
CA GLY A 74 -14.54 1.18 8.80
C GLY A 74 -14.75 1.85 7.45
N SER A 75 -15.49 1.19 6.57
CA SER A 75 -15.75 1.65 5.21
C SER A 75 -16.47 3.00 5.16
N SER A 76 -16.46 3.65 4.00
CA SER A 76 -17.20 4.88 3.71
C SER A 76 -18.72 4.75 3.96
N ARG A 77 -19.26 3.53 3.97
CA ARG A 77 -20.65 3.22 4.34
C ARG A 77 -20.85 2.98 5.83
N GLY A 78 -19.80 3.15 6.64
CA GLY A 78 -19.85 2.97 8.10
C GLY A 78 -19.78 1.50 8.55
N ALA A 79 -19.58 0.55 7.64
CA ALA A 79 -19.43 -0.86 8.00
C ALA A 79 -18.04 -1.10 8.57
N LEU A 80 -17.97 -1.77 9.73
CA LEU A 80 -16.72 -2.29 10.26
C LEU A 80 -16.32 -3.55 9.49
N LYS A 81 -15.02 -3.79 9.34
CA LYS A 81 -14.52 -5.02 8.75
C LYS A 81 -14.82 -6.19 9.70
N GLU A 82 -15.63 -7.14 9.26
CA GLU A 82 -16.06 -8.27 10.09
C GLU A 82 -14.90 -9.18 10.51
N ARG A 83 -13.87 -9.30 9.66
CA ARG A 83 -12.70 -10.13 9.89
C ARG A 83 -11.43 -9.40 9.49
N ILE A 84 -10.49 -9.27 10.42
CA ILE A 84 -9.11 -8.82 10.16
C ILE A 84 -8.30 -9.97 9.53
N ALA A 85 -7.14 -9.64 8.94
CA ALA A 85 -6.27 -10.63 8.29
C ALA A 85 -5.30 -11.32 9.28
N ASP A 86 -5.78 -11.70 10.46
CA ASP A 86 -5.01 -12.37 11.52
C ASP A 86 -4.38 -13.71 11.08
N PHE A 87 -5.04 -14.39 10.16
CA PHE A 87 -4.55 -15.65 9.57
C PHE A 87 -3.37 -15.45 8.59
N VAL A 88 -3.13 -14.21 8.14
CA VAL A 88 -2.03 -13.81 7.24
C VAL A 88 -0.91 -13.14 8.03
N HIS A 89 -1.25 -12.17 8.89
CA HIS A 89 -0.30 -11.27 9.54
C HIS A 89 -0.15 -11.50 11.05
N GLY A 90 -0.88 -12.46 11.62
CA GLY A 90 -1.00 -12.62 13.07
C GLY A 90 -2.01 -11.62 13.67
N ALA A 91 -2.49 -11.90 14.88
CA ALA A 91 -3.49 -11.07 15.57
C ALA A 91 -2.96 -9.67 15.92
N ASP A 92 -1.65 -9.54 16.07
CA ASP A 92 -0.96 -8.27 16.34
C ASP A 92 -0.56 -7.53 15.06
N GLY A 93 -0.70 -8.13 13.87
CA GLY A 93 -0.22 -7.65 12.58
C GLY A 93 1.27 -7.92 12.33
N PHE A 94 2.01 -8.39 13.33
CA PHE A 94 3.45 -8.63 13.29
C PHE A 94 3.82 -10.10 13.56
N GLY A 95 3.01 -11.03 13.00
CA GLY A 95 3.29 -12.46 13.08
C GLY A 95 3.18 -13.04 14.49
N ASN A 96 2.40 -12.42 15.38
CA ASN A 96 2.29 -12.75 16.80
C ASN A 96 3.66 -12.66 17.52
N SER A 97 4.42 -11.60 17.22
CA SER A 97 5.79 -11.41 17.72
C SER A 97 5.88 -10.82 19.13
N ASP A 98 4.74 -10.53 19.76
CA ASP A 98 4.67 -9.87 21.08
C ASP A 98 5.50 -8.58 21.15
N HIS A 99 5.46 -7.78 20.08
CA HIS A 99 6.18 -6.52 20.03
C HIS A 99 5.68 -5.57 21.12
N PRO A 100 6.58 -4.93 21.89
CA PRO A 100 6.17 -4.01 22.95
C PRO A 100 5.40 -2.81 22.38
N PRO A 101 4.44 -2.25 23.14
CA PRO A 101 3.70 -1.08 22.70
C PRO A 101 4.65 0.10 22.48
N PRO A 102 4.34 0.97 21.49
CA PRO A 102 5.12 2.17 21.21
C PRO A 102 5.04 3.14 22.40
N ARG A 103 6.03 4.02 22.50
CA ARG A 103 6.07 5.12 23.49
C ARG A 103 5.39 6.38 22.97
N GLY A 104 5.41 6.55 21.63
CA GLY A 104 4.79 7.70 20.95
C GLY A 104 3.28 7.60 20.93
N GLU A 105 2.63 8.73 20.65
CA GLU A 105 1.19 8.85 20.50
C GLU A 105 0.86 9.38 19.09
N PRO A 106 -0.29 8.99 18.51
CA PRO A 106 -0.74 9.58 17.27
C PRO A 106 -1.01 11.08 17.43
N ILE A 107 -0.86 11.84 16.34
CA ILE A 107 -1.27 13.25 16.33
C ILE A 107 -2.80 13.37 16.41
N ALA A 108 -3.29 14.52 16.92
CA ALA A 108 -4.74 14.75 17.08
C ALA A 108 -5.51 14.89 15.75
N GLN A 109 -4.80 15.14 14.66
CA GLN A 109 -5.35 15.34 13.33
C GLN A 109 -5.79 13.99 12.74
N SER A 110 -6.95 13.95 12.05
CA SER A 110 -7.36 12.75 11.33
C SER A 110 -6.52 12.52 10.08
N ALA A 111 -6.47 11.27 9.59
CA ALA A 111 -5.77 10.92 8.36
C ALA A 111 -6.18 11.79 7.17
N ALA A 112 -7.48 12.01 6.95
CA ALA A 112 -7.99 12.83 5.85
C ALA A 112 -7.52 14.29 5.95
N GLN A 113 -7.55 14.87 7.15
CA GLN A 113 -7.05 16.22 7.40
C GLN A 113 -5.55 16.31 7.16
N PHE A 114 -4.78 15.32 7.63
CA PHE A 114 -3.33 15.26 7.45
C PHE A 114 -2.95 15.19 5.97
N ILE A 115 -3.62 14.33 5.19
CA ILE A 115 -3.39 14.23 3.74
C ILE A 115 -3.64 15.57 3.04
N CYS A 116 -4.76 16.24 3.35
CA CYS A 116 -5.08 17.55 2.78
C CYS A 116 -4.04 18.62 3.16
N GLU A 117 -3.59 18.62 4.41
CA GLU A 117 -2.60 19.56 4.89
C GLU A 117 -1.23 19.35 4.21
N GLN A 118 -0.75 18.11 4.11
CA GLN A 118 0.52 17.83 3.44
C GLN A 118 0.48 18.23 1.96
N ALA A 119 -0.62 17.93 1.26
CA ALA A 119 -0.80 18.35 -0.12
C ALA A 119 -0.90 19.88 -0.28
N ALA A 120 -1.46 20.59 0.69
CA ALA A 120 -1.50 22.05 0.70
C ALA A 120 -0.14 22.70 1.00
N ARG A 121 0.67 22.08 1.87
CA ARG A 121 2.04 22.54 2.20
C ARG A 121 3.02 22.31 1.06
N HIS A 122 2.81 21.26 0.27
CA HIS A 122 3.71 20.80 -0.80
C HIS A 122 2.93 20.56 -2.10
N PRO A 123 2.30 21.58 -2.69
CA PRO A 123 1.40 21.41 -3.83
C PRO A 123 2.12 20.86 -5.05
N GLY A 124 1.61 19.75 -5.60
CA GLY A 124 2.19 19.07 -6.74
C GLY A 124 3.46 18.26 -6.45
N GLU A 125 3.86 18.13 -5.16
CA GLU A 125 5.08 17.40 -4.80
C GLU A 125 4.80 16.08 -4.07
N VAL A 126 3.67 15.98 -3.36
CA VAL A 126 3.34 14.82 -2.51
C VAL A 126 2.93 13.61 -3.34
N VAL A 127 3.61 12.51 -3.14
CA VAL A 127 3.17 11.17 -3.53
C VAL A 127 2.46 10.54 -2.34
N LEU A 128 1.20 10.13 -2.53
CA LEU A 128 0.45 9.39 -1.52
C LEU A 128 0.50 7.90 -1.89
N LEU A 129 1.08 7.08 -1.03
CA LEU A 129 1.11 5.63 -1.16
C LEU A 129 0.02 5.03 -0.28
N MET A 130 -0.94 4.34 -0.91
CA MET A 130 -2.07 3.69 -0.25
C MET A 130 -1.79 2.18 -0.21
N LEU A 131 -1.58 1.64 0.98
CA LEU A 131 -1.33 0.20 1.20
C LEU A 131 -2.56 -0.54 1.73
N GLY A 132 -3.57 0.20 2.20
CA GLY A 132 -4.85 -0.31 2.67
C GLY A 132 -6.06 0.19 1.86
N ALA A 133 -7.26 0.10 2.44
CA ALA A 133 -8.49 0.56 1.81
C ALA A 133 -8.47 2.07 1.49
N CYS A 134 -9.13 2.46 0.39
CA CYS A 134 -9.12 3.85 -0.10
C CYS A 134 -9.96 4.85 0.72
N THR A 135 -10.50 4.45 1.86
CA THR A 135 -11.46 5.25 2.65
C THR A 135 -10.90 6.60 3.07
N ASN A 136 -9.66 6.65 3.59
CA ASN A 136 -9.05 7.91 4.03
C ASN A 136 -8.90 8.93 2.90
N LEU A 137 -8.47 8.49 1.71
CA LEU A 137 -8.35 9.36 0.55
C LEU A 137 -9.73 9.78 0.02
N ALA A 138 -10.71 8.88 0.01
CA ALA A 138 -12.08 9.24 -0.37
C ALA A 138 -12.65 10.34 0.54
N LEU A 139 -12.46 10.23 1.87
CA LEU A 139 -12.86 11.25 2.83
C LEU A 139 -12.08 12.57 2.62
N ALA A 140 -10.78 12.50 2.34
CA ALA A 140 -9.97 13.69 2.06
C ALA A 140 -10.44 14.43 0.80
N LEU A 141 -10.76 13.70 -0.28
CA LEU A 141 -11.29 14.25 -1.53
C LEU A 141 -12.71 14.83 -1.38
N GLN A 142 -13.54 14.24 -0.50
CA GLN A 142 -14.85 14.78 -0.16
C GLN A 142 -14.73 16.08 0.64
N TRP A 143 -13.75 16.16 1.55
CA TRP A 143 -13.46 17.36 2.34
C TRP A 143 -12.90 18.50 1.46
N ASP A 144 -11.88 18.18 0.65
CA ASP A 144 -11.25 19.12 -0.26
C ASP A 144 -11.22 18.54 -1.69
N PRO A 145 -12.21 18.82 -2.54
CA PRO A 145 -12.22 18.36 -3.92
C PRO A 145 -11.02 18.83 -4.76
N SER A 146 -10.34 19.92 -4.35
CA SER A 146 -9.14 20.41 -5.03
C SER A 146 -7.88 19.56 -4.74
N LEU A 147 -7.97 18.63 -3.78
CA LEU A 147 -6.88 17.71 -3.41
C LEU A 147 -6.40 16.89 -4.62
N ALA A 148 -7.32 16.52 -5.52
CA ALA A 148 -7.00 15.77 -6.74
C ALA A 148 -5.91 16.44 -7.59
N GLN A 149 -5.87 17.79 -7.61
CA GLN A 149 -4.89 18.57 -8.36
C GLN A 149 -3.66 18.95 -7.54
N LYS A 150 -3.75 18.86 -6.19
CA LYS A 150 -2.64 19.19 -5.28
C LYS A 150 -1.67 18.03 -5.08
N LEU A 151 -2.14 16.78 -5.21
CA LEU A 151 -1.27 15.62 -5.14
C LEU A 151 -0.48 15.46 -6.44
N LYS A 152 0.80 15.17 -6.34
CA LYS A 152 1.63 14.81 -7.49
C LYS A 152 1.13 13.52 -8.13
N ARG A 153 0.86 12.51 -7.29
CA ARG A 153 0.43 11.17 -7.68
C ARG A 153 -0.07 10.40 -6.47
N VAL A 154 -1.00 9.51 -6.70
CA VAL A 154 -1.42 8.49 -5.73
C VAL A 154 -1.02 7.12 -6.27
N VAL A 155 -0.30 6.33 -5.48
CA VAL A 155 0.01 4.93 -5.79
C VAL A 155 -0.84 4.06 -4.87
N ILE A 156 -1.65 3.19 -5.44
CA ILE A 156 -2.58 2.35 -4.69
C ILE A 156 -2.22 0.88 -4.88
N LEU A 157 -1.92 0.18 -3.80
CA LEU A 157 -1.95 -1.28 -3.81
C LEU A 157 -3.41 -1.72 -3.82
N GLY A 158 -3.85 -2.39 -4.87
CA GLY A 158 -5.22 -2.89 -4.91
C GLY A 158 -5.66 -3.40 -6.27
N GLY A 159 -6.66 -4.26 -6.24
CA GLY A 159 -7.33 -4.80 -7.40
C GLY A 159 -6.73 -6.08 -7.95
N ALA A 160 -7.53 -6.72 -8.79
CA ALA A 160 -7.17 -7.91 -9.54
C ALA A 160 -7.92 -7.88 -10.88
N PHE A 161 -7.20 -7.86 -11.99
CA PHE A 161 -7.77 -7.72 -13.32
C PHE A 161 -7.81 -9.06 -14.08
N ASN A 162 -6.63 -9.64 -14.34
CA ASN A 162 -6.45 -10.87 -15.10
C ASN A 162 -6.11 -12.08 -14.23
N VAL A 163 -5.96 -11.87 -12.92
CA VAL A 163 -5.69 -12.90 -11.92
C VAL A 163 -6.85 -13.00 -10.92
N ASN A 164 -6.88 -14.06 -10.13
CA ASN A 164 -7.83 -14.16 -9.03
C ASN A 164 -7.50 -13.12 -7.93
N GLY A 165 -8.56 -12.68 -7.24
CA GLY A 165 -8.40 -11.96 -5.99
C GLY A 165 -7.84 -12.85 -4.86
N ASN A 166 -7.55 -12.23 -3.72
CA ASN A 166 -7.02 -12.89 -2.52
C ASN A 166 -8.03 -12.97 -1.36
N VAL A 167 -9.18 -12.28 -1.45
CA VAL A 167 -10.34 -12.48 -0.55
C VAL A 167 -11.25 -13.56 -1.10
N ASN A 168 -11.54 -13.50 -2.38
CA ASN A 168 -12.28 -14.47 -3.18
C ASN A 168 -11.81 -14.36 -4.64
N PRO A 169 -12.26 -15.22 -5.58
CA PRO A 169 -11.76 -15.17 -6.95
C PRO A 169 -11.98 -13.84 -7.69
N ALA A 170 -12.89 -12.98 -7.23
CA ALA A 170 -13.19 -11.70 -7.85
C ALA A 170 -12.42 -10.52 -7.22
N ALA A 171 -12.18 -10.55 -5.90
CA ALA A 171 -11.85 -9.38 -5.12
C ALA A 171 -10.46 -9.45 -4.46
N GLU A 172 -9.69 -8.37 -4.60
CA GLU A 172 -8.49 -8.07 -3.84
C GLU A 172 -8.88 -7.39 -2.51
N ALA A 173 -8.08 -7.59 -1.45
CA ALA A 173 -8.41 -7.27 -0.06
C ALA A 173 -8.63 -5.78 0.20
N ASN A 174 -7.83 -4.88 -0.35
CA ASN A 174 -7.94 -3.44 -0.13
C ASN A 174 -9.15 -2.86 -0.83
N ILE A 175 -9.40 -3.29 -2.07
CA ILE A 175 -10.61 -2.93 -2.81
C ILE A 175 -11.85 -3.50 -2.12
N PHE A 176 -11.78 -4.75 -1.63
CA PHE A 176 -12.87 -5.38 -0.90
C PHE A 176 -13.18 -4.68 0.42
N GLY A 177 -12.17 -4.08 1.06
CA GLY A 177 -12.32 -3.30 2.30
C GLY A 177 -13.28 -2.13 2.16
N ASP A 178 -13.26 -1.41 1.01
CA ASP A 178 -14.20 -0.32 0.70
C ASP A 178 -14.31 -0.13 -0.82
N PRO A 179 -15.14 -0.94 -1.50
CA PRO A 179 -15.31 -0.86 -2.96
C PRO A 179 -15.84 0.51 -3.43
N GLU A 180 -16.73 1.13 -2.63
CA GLU A 180 -17.32 2.43 -2.92
C GLU A 180 -16.27 3.54 -2.87
N ALA A 181 -15.42 3.56 -1.85
CA ALA A 181 -14.31 4.50 -1.75
C ALA A 181 -13.30 4.28 -2.88
N ALA A 182 -13.00 3.03 -3.22
CA ALA A 182 -12.09 2.72 -4.32
C ALA A 182 -12.65 3.20 -5.67
N ASP A 183 -13.92 2.91 -6.00
CA ASP A 183 -14.55 3.41 -7.23
C ASP A 183 -14.59 4.94 -7.27
N TYR A 184 -14.89 5.59 -6.13
CA TYR A 184 -14.89 7.05 -6.02
C TYR A 184 -13.51 7.64 -6.29
N VAL A 185 -12.46 7.13 -5.66
CA VAL A 185 -11.07 7.60 -5.82
C VAL A 185 -10.59 7.41 -7.26
N LEU A 186 -10.80 6.23 -7.84
CA LEU A 186 -10.39 5.92 -9.22
C LEU A 186 -11.10 6.79 -10.27
N ASN A 187 -12.24 7.39 -9.91
CA ASN A 187 -13.03 8.27 -10.77
C ASN A 187 -12.99 9.75 -10.37
N SER A 188 -12.14 10.13 -9.40
CA SER A 188 -12.03 11.50 -8.87
C SER A 188 -11.27 12.48 -9.77
N GLY A 189 -10.56 11.99 -10.78
CA GLY A 189 -9.62 12.79 -11.59
C GLY A 189 -8.24 12.95 -10.95
N THR A 190 -7.98 12.29 -9.83
CA THR A 190 -6.64 12.20 -9.22
C THR A 190 -5.70 11.41 -10.12
N ASN A 191 -4.43 11.81 -10.19
CA ASN A 191 -3.39 11.08 -10.91
C ASN A 191 -3.05 9.77 -10.16
N VAL A 192 -3.67 8.66 -10.56
CA VAL A 192 -3.56 7.35 -9.89
C VAL A 192 -2.72 6.37 -10.70
N ASP A 193 -1.81 5.72 -9.99
CA ASP A 193 -1.09 4.51 -10.37
C ASP A 193 -1.62 3.35 -9.52
N LEU A 194 -2.30 2.40 -10.13
CA LEU A 194 -2.85 1.23 -9.45
C LEU A 194 -1.92 0.04 -9.64
N VAL A 195 -1.51 -0.58 -8.53
CA VAL A 195 -0.63 -1.76 -8.49
C VAL A 195 -1.45 -2.96 -8.02
N PRO A 196 -2.01 -3.74 -8.95
CA PRO A 196 -2.88 -4.88 -8.63
C PRO A 196 -2.10 -6.16 -8.38
N LEU A 197 -2.81 -7.21 -7.97
CA LEU A 197 -2.27 -8.56 -7.81
C LEU A 197 -1.64 -9.09 -9.11
N ASP A 198 -2.06 -8.61 -10.28
CA ASP A 198 -1.46 -8.94 -11.58
C ASP A 198 0.06 -8.66 -11.60
N ALA A 199 0.50 -7.59 -10.97
CA ALA A 199 1.92 -7.25 -10.83
C ALA A 199 2.55 -7.88 -9.58
N THR A 200 1.87 -7.80 -8.43
CA THR A 200 2.49 -8.22 -7.17
C THR A 200 2.70 -9.73 -7.06
N HIS A 201 1.90 -10.55 -7.75
CA HIS A 201 2.11 -12.00 -7.85
C HIS A 201 3.37 -12.38 -8.65
N LEU A 202 3.95 -11.43 -9.40
CA LEU A 202 5.26 -11.62 -10.05
C LEU A 202 6.44 -11.30 -9.12
N CYS A 203 6.18 -10.65 -7.99
CA CYS A 203 7.19 -10.20 -7.04
C CYS A 203 7.25 -11.18 -5.85
N VAL A 204 8.20 -12.07 -5.86
CA VAL A 204 8.38 -13.07 -4.81
C VAL A 204 9.67 -12.80 -4.05
N PHE A 205 9.58 -12.81 -2.72
CA PHE A 205 10.74 -12.86 -1.83
C PHE A 205 10.90 -14.31 -1.36
N SER A 206 11.93 -14.98 -1.84
CA SER A 206 12.13 -16.40 -1.52
C SER A 206 12.51 -16.61 -0.06
N ALA A 207 12.29 -17.83 0.44
CA ALA A 207 12.74 -18.20 1.78
C ALA A 207 14.26 -18.01 1.94
N GLU A 208 15.05 -18.25 0.86
CA GLU A 208 16.50 -18.02 0.85
C GLU A 208 16.83 -16.51 0.95
N GLN A 209 16.16 -15.65 0.15
CA GLN A 209 16.34 -14.20 0.23
C GLN A 209 15.96 -13.65 1.61
N ARG A 210 14.94 -14.20 2.26
CA ARG A 210 14.53 -13.80 3.60
C ARG A 210 15.67 -13.94 4.63
N GLU A 211 16.55 -14.93 4.49
CA GLU A 211 17.68 -15.12 5.41
C GLU A 211 18.65 -13.94 5.42
N CYS A 212 18.68 -13.11 4.35
CA CYS A 212 19.51 -11.92 4.32
C CYS A 212 19.15 -10.92 5.44
N LEU A 213 17.90 -10.93 5.90
CA LEU A 213 17.43 -10.05 6.97
C LEU A 213 18.20 -10.26 8.28
N LEU A 214 18.70 -11.47 8.55
CA LEU A 214 19.54 -11.77 9.71
C LEU A 214 20.91 -11.07 9.64
N GLY A 215 21.42 -10.87 8.44
CA GLY A 215 22.66 -10.17 8.16
C GLY A 215 22.50 -8.68 7.82
N SER A 216 21.28 -8.16 7.91
CA SER A 216 20.97 -6.77 7.59
C SER A 216 21.79 -5.80 8.45
N PRO A 217 22.36 -4.72 7.87
CA PRO A 217 23.04 -3.69 8.63
C PRO A 217 22.09 -2.83 9.48
N HIS A 218 20.79 -2.97 9.23
CA HIS A 218 19.75 -2.23 9.96
C HIS A 218 19.42 -2.93 11.28
N PRO A 219 19.24 -2.19 12.39
CA PRO A 219 19.02 -2.78 13.72
C PRO A 219 17.70 -3.57 13.82
N TRP A 220 16.77 -3.33 12.92
CA TRP A 220 15.47 -4.01 12.84
C TRP A 220 15.48 -5.27 11.96
N GLY A 221 16.59 -5.61 11.29
CA GLY A 221 16.64 -6.74 10.35
C GLY A 221 16.23 -8.07 10.98
N GLY A 222 16.81 -8.42 12.14
CA GLY A 222 16.45 -9.64 12.86
C GLY A 222 14.99 -9.67 13.35
N TRP A 223 14.41 -8.50 13.68
CA TRP A 223 12.99 -8.39 14.01
C TRP A 223 12.13 -8.63 12.77
N LEU A 224 12.47 -8.02 11.62
CA LEU A 224 11.76 -8.20 10.38
C LEU A 224 11.81 -9.66 9.90
N HIS A 225 12.97 -10.32 10.04
CA HIS A 225 13.09 -11.76 9.79
C HIS A 225 12.07 -12.55 10.64
N ARG A 226 11.96 -12.25 11.92
CA ARG A 226 11.05 -12.97 12.83
C ARG A 226 9.58 -12.80 12.45
N ILE A 227 9.12 -11.58 12.15
CA ILE A 227 7.71 -11.35 11.79
C ILE A 227 7.35 -11.97 10.44
N THR A 228 8.28 -12.01 9.49
CA THR A 228 8.07 -12.62 8.18
C THR A 228 7.98 -14.15 8.22
N ASP A 229 8.30 -14.81 9.34
CA ASP A 229 8.15 -16.26 9.49
C ASP A 229 6.69 -16.71 9.43
N PHE A 230 5.81 -15.98 10.12
CA PHE A 230 4.37 -16.23 10.09
C PHE A 230 3.80 -16.05 8.67
N TYR A 231 4.21 -15.01 7.98
CA TYR A 231 3.79 -14.66 6.63
C TYR A 231 4.27 -15.69 5.60
N LEU A 232 5.52 -16.16 5.71
CA LEU A 232 6.06 -17.26 4.93
C LEU A 232 5.25 -18.56 5.17
N GLY A 233 4.95 -18.86 6.43
CA GLY A 233 4.13 -20.01 6.79
C GLY A 233 2.72 -19.98 6.16
N TYR A 234 2.12 -18.78 6.08
CA TYR A 234 0.84 -18.60 5.38
C TYR A 234 0.99 -18.88 3.88
N HIS A 235 1.99 -18.29 3.21
CA HIS A 235 2.17 -18.45 1.77
C HIS A 235 2.49 -19.89 1.36
N ARG A 236 3.28 -20.60 2.16
CA ARG A 236 3.52 -22.03 1.96
C ARG A 236 2.23 -22.86 1.99
N ARG A 237 1.32 -22.54 2.93
CA ARG A 237 0.04 -23.28 3.06
C ARG A 237 -1.00 -22.89 2.01
N ALA A 238 -1.09 -21.60 1.70
CA ALA A 238 -2.17 -21.06 0.86
C ALA A 238 -1.85 -21.08 -0.63
N TYR A 239 -0.56 -20.97 -1.00
CA TYR A 239 -0.12 -20.82 -2.38
C TYR A 239 0.91 -21.87 -2.83
N ASP A 240 1.30 -22.80 -1.96
CA ASP A 240 2.38 -23.78 -2.20
C ASP A 240 3.69 -23.06 -2.66
N LEU A 241 3.99 -21.92 -2.05
CA LEU A 241 5.07 -21.03 -2.44
C LEU A 241 6.18 -21.06 -1.37
N ASP A 242 7.40 -21.44 -1.75
CA ASP A 242 8.58 -21.34 -0.87
C ASP A 242 9.17 -19.93 -0.89
N GLY A 243 8.40 -19.02 -0.35
CA GLY A 243 8.60 -17.58 -0.32
C GLY A 243 7.27 -16.90 -0.02
N PHE A 244 7.20 -15.61 -0.26
CA PHE A 244 5.97 -14.85 -0.13
C PHE A 244 5.89 -13.72 -1.16
N TYR A 245 4.67 -13.33 -1.50
CA TYR A 245 4.43 -12.20 -2.37
C TYR A 245 4.76 -10.88 -1.68
N LEU A 246 5.38 -9.98 -2.44
CA LEU A 246 5.76 -8.63 -2.02
C LEU A 246 4.65 -7.65 -2.42
N HIS A 247 3.47 -7.68 -1.76
CA HIS A 247 2.36 -6.80 -2.14
C HIS A 247 2.71 -5.33 -1.91
N ASP A 248 2.85 -4.92 -0.67
CA ASP A 248 3.15 -3.54 -0.28
C ASP A 248 4.56 -3.07 -0.69
N PRO A 249 5.61 -3.92 -0.56
CA PRO A 249 6.92 -3.56 -1.07
C PRO A 249 6.95 -3.29 -2.58
N ALA A 250 6.13 -4.01 -3.37
CA ALA A 250 6.00 -3.73 -4.81
C ALA A 250 5.28 -2.41 -5.07
N ALA A 251 4.24 -2.07 -4.29
CA ALA A 251 3.58 -0.76 -4.41
C ALA A 251 4.52 0.40 -4.01
N TYR A 252 5.31 0.23 -2.95
CA TYR A 252 6.38 1.19 -2.61
C TYR A 252 7.39 1.30 -3.77
N THR A 253 7.84 0.17 -4.31
CA THR A 253 8.76 0.15 -5.45
C THR A 253 8.16 0.87 -6.65
N ALA A 254 6.88 0.69 -6.96
CA ALA A 254 6.19 1.40 -8.04
C ALA A 254 6.13 2.93 -7.80
N ALA A 255 6.08 3.37 -6.55
CA ALA A 255 6.15 4.78 -6.20
C ALA A 255 7.54 5.39 -6.47
N ILE A 256 8.62 4.62 -6.35
CA ILE A 256 10.00 5.11 -6.46
C ILE A 256 10.66 4.72 -7.78
N ARG A 257 10.38 3.52 -8.29
CA ARG A 257 10.95 2.92 -9.50
C ARG A 257 9.86 2.48 -10.48
N PRO A 258 8.98 3.42 -10.94
CA PRO A 258 7.85 3.09 -11.81
C PRO A 258 8.25 2.46 -13.16
N GLU A 259 9.50 2.62 -13.56
CA GLU A 259 10.06 2.02 -14.78
C GLU A 259 10.19 0.49 -14.72
N LEU A 260 10.13 -0.11 -13.54
CA LEU A 260 10.13 -1.57 -13.37
C LEU A 260 8.76 -2.21 -13.67
N PHE A 261 7.74 -1.39 -13.90
CA PHE A 261 6.35 -1.83 -14.11
C PHE A 261 5.87 -1.53 -15.52
N SER A 262 5.04 -2.44 -16.06
CA SER A 262 4.37 -2.27 -17.35
C SER A 262 2.98 -1.69 -17.16
N TRP A 263 2.82 -0.43 -17.54
CA TRP A 263 1.60 0.34 -17.28
C TRP A 263 0.63 0.31 -18.45
N ARG A 264 -0.66 0.16 -18.14
CA ARG A 264 -1.77 0.37 -19.07
C ARG A 264 -2.67 1.48 -18.55
N SER A 265 -2.96 2.49 -19.39
CA SER A 265 -3.90 3.56 -19.06
C SER A 265 -5.30 3.19 -19.49
N GLY A 266 -6.29 3.45 -18.64
CA GLY A 266 -7.70 3.25 -18.95
C GLY A 266 -8.61 3.69 -17.81
N ALA A 267 -9.92 3.72 -18.08
CA ALA A 267 -10.92 3.94 -17.05
C ALA A 267 -11.12 2.66 -16.24
N VAL A 268 -11.08 2.77 -14.92
CA VAL A 268 -11.30 1.64 -14.01
C VAL A 268 -12.60 1.86 -13.26
N ARG A 269 -13.40 0.80 -13.16
CA ARG A 269 -14.59 0.74 -12.31
C ARG A 269 -14.47 -0.43 -11.34
N VAL A 270 -15.11 -0.25 -10.19
CA VAL A 270 -15.24 -1.29 -9.15
C VAL A 270 -16.70 -1.71 -9.06
N CYS A 271 -16.97 -3.01 -8.96
CA CYS A 271 -18.31 -3.50 -8.71
C CYS A 271 -18.71 -3.24 -7.26
N CYS A 272 -19.66 -2.34 -7.05
CA CYS A 272 -20.16 -1.95 -5.72
C CYS A 272 -21.52 -2.58 -5.37
N ASP A 273 -22.04 -3.50 -6.18
CA ASP A 273 -23.32 -4.17 -5.96
C ASP A 273 -23.20 -5.20 -4.82
N ASP A 274 -23.93 -4.97 -3.73
CA ASP A 274 -23.93 -5.84 -2.54
C ASP A 274 -24.43 -7.26 -2.81
N GLY A 275 -25.33 -7.43 -3.79
CA GLY A 275 -25.88 -8.74 -4.19
C GLY A 275 -25.01 -9.51 -5.17
N SER A 276 -23.96 -8.91 -5.70
CA SER A 276 -23.15 -9.49 -6.76
C SER A 276 -22.01 -10.37 -6.22
N ILE A 277 -21.85 -11.56 -6.83
CA ILE A 277 -20.64 -12.38 -6.62
C ILE A 277 -19.36 -11.67 -7.11
N MET A 278 -19.52 -10.60 -7.89
CA MET A 278 -18.44 -9.77 -8.43
C MET A 278 -18.17 -8.53 -7.57
N ARG A 279 -18.78 -8.40 -6.37
CA ARG A 279 -18.52 -7.25 -5.49
C ARG A 279 -17.01 -7.08 -5.28
N ALA A 280 -16.56 -5.84 -5.39
CA ALA A 280 -15.16 -5.41 -5.35
C ALA A 280 -14.26 -5.88 -6.51
N LYS A 281 -14.83 -6.50 -7.56
CA LYS A 281 -14.07 -6.76 -8.80
C LYS A 281 -13.69 -5.44 -9.46
N THR A 282 -12.42 -5.29 -9.79
CA THR A 282 -11.90 -4.19 -10.61
C THR A 282 -11.97 -4.54 -12.09
N MET A 283 -12.40 -3.59 -12.90
CA MET A 283 -12.57 -3.75 -14.36
C MET A 283 -11.99 -2.56 -15.09
N LEU A 284 -11.05 -2.83 -16.00
CA LEU A 284 -10.33 -1.83 -16.79
C LEU A 284 -10.86 -1.81 -18.22
N ASP A 285 -11.27 -0.63 -18.68
CA ASP A 285 -11.40 -0.38 -20.12
C ASP A 285 -10.03 -0.04 -20.72
N MET A 286 -9.45 -0.99 -21.44
CA MET A 286 -8.12 -0.86 -22.04
C MET A 286 -8.11 0.04 -23.29
N GLY A 287 -9.27 0.57 -23.72
CA GLY A 287 -9.39 1.44 -24.88
C GLY A 287 -9.05 0.76 -26.21
N VAL A 288 -9.22 -0.56 -26.30
CA VAL A 288 -8.98 -1.34 -27.55
C VAL A 288 -10.14 -1.27 -28.52
N LYS A 289 -11.29 -0.78 -28.08
CA LYS A 289 -12.52 -0.64 -28.85
C LYS A 289 -13.20 0.70 -28.51
N GLU A 290 -13.75 1.36 -29.53
CA GLU A 290 -14.67 2.48 -29.34
C GLU A 290 -16.09 1.93 -29.08
N TRP A 291 -16.70 2.38 -27.97
CA TRP A 291 -18.04 1.91 -27.59
C TRP A 291 -19.11 2.74 -28.26
N MET A 292 -20.09 2.09 -28.89
CA MET A 292 -21.16 2.72 -29.69
C MET A 292 -22.25 3.41 -28.83
N GLY A 293 -22.06 3.56 -27.56
CA GLY A 293 -23.03 4.20 -26.67
C GLY A 293 -22.46 4.43 -25.30
N GLU A 294 -23.18 5.18 -24.48
CA GLU A 294 -22.82 5.42 -23.09
C GLU A 294 -22.85 4.13 -22.27
N ASN A 295 -21.84 3.97 -21.43
CA ASN A 295 -21.71 2.86 -20.50
C ASN A 295 -21.00 3.37 -19.22
N PRO A 296 -20.89 2.57 -18.15
CA PRO A 296 -20.30 3.02 -16.88
C PRO A 296 -18.86 3.54 -16.95
N TRP A 297 -18.10 3.29 -18.01
CA TRP A 297 -16.73 3.78 -18.24
C TRP A 297 -16.67 5.04 -19.12
N THR A 298 -17.76 5.37 -19.84
CA THR A 298 -17.78 6.52 -20.76
C THR A 298 -17.51 7.84 -20.02
N GLY A 299 -16.54 8.60 -20.51
CA GLY A 299 -16.18 9.91 -19.95
C GLY A 299 -15.45 9.85 -18.60
N ARG A 300 -15.10 8.67 -18.10
CA ARG A 300 -14.38 8.54 -16.83
C ARG A 300 -12.90 8.89 -16.99
N PRO A 301 -12.29 9.45 -15.92
CA PRO A 301 -10.85 9.66 -15.88
C PRO A 301 -10.09 8.37 -16.14
N LYS A 302 -8.93 8.49 -16.78
CA LYS A 302 -8.01 7.36 -16.97
C LYS A 302 -7.00 7.34 -15.86
N VAL A 303 -6.77 6.14 -15.32
CA VAL A 303 -5.69 5.84 -14.38
C VAL A 303 -4.67 4.92 -15.03
N ARG A 304 -3.48 4.81 -14.49
CA ARG A 304 -2.50 3.83 -14.94
C ARG A 304 -2.61 2.58 -14.08
N VAL A 305 -2.59 1.42 -14.70
CA VAL A 305 -2.65 0.10 -14.02
C VAL A 305 -1.40 -0.70 -14.37
N ALA A 306 -0.68 -1.19 -13.39
CA ALA A 306 0.49 -2.05 -13.56
C ALA A 306 0.04 -3.49 -13.81
N LEU A 307 -0.24 -3.85 -15.06
CA LEU A 307 -0.69 -5.21 -15.40
C LEU A 307 0.46 -6.25 -15.40
N SER A 308 1.71 -5.81 -15.28
CA SER A 308 2.90 -6.64 -15.17
C SER A 308 4.06 -5.82 -14.62
N CYS A 309 5.13 -6.49 -14.18
CA CYS A 309 6.38 -5.86 -13.77
C CYS A 309 7.56 -6.81 -14.02
N ASP A 310 8.77 -6.29 -13.91
CA ASP A 310 9.98 -7.12 -13.73
C ASP A 310 10.05 -7.55 -12.25
N GLY A 311 9.40 -8.69 -11.94
CA GLY A 311 9.26 -9.18 -10.57
C GLY A 311 10.61 -9.46 -9.90
N GLN A 312 11.62 -9.92 -10.67
CA GLN A 312 12.97 -10.15 -10.14
C GLN A 312 13.63 -8.81 -9.77
N ALA A 313 13.58 -7.81 -10.66
CA ALA A 313 14.16 -6.50 -10.37
C ALA A 313 13.47 -5.80 -9.19
N VAL A 314 12.14 -5.99 -9.01
CA VAL A 314 11.41 -5.53 -7.83
C VAL A 314 11.91 -6.24 -6.56
N SER A 315 12.03 -7.58 -6.59
CA SER A 315 12.55 -8.38 -5.47
C SER A 315 14.00 -8.00 -5.11
N ASP A 316 14.83 -7.76 -6.12
CA ASP A 316 16.22 -7.31 -5.92
C ASP A 316 16.29 -5.93 -5.27
N TYR A 317 15.41 -5.01 -5.66
CA TYR A 317 15.32 -3.69 -5.04
C TYR A 317 14.86 -3.77 -3.58
N VAL A 318 13.88 -4.63 -3.28
CA VAL A 318 13.46 -4.91 -1.89
C VAL A 318 14.62 -5.46 -1.07
N HIS A 319 15.33 -6.44 -1.63
CA HIS A 319 16.52 -7.02 -0.99
C HIS A 319 17.60 -5.95 -0.74
N GLU A 320 17.88 -5.09 -1.72
CA GLU A 320 18.84 -4.00 -1.59
C GLU A 320 18.46 -3.03 -0.47
N CYS A 321 17.19 -2.61 -0.39
CA CYS A 321 16.71 -1.72 0.66
C CYS A 321 16.79 -2.32 2.07
N LEU A 322 16.42 -3.60 2.21
CA LEU A 322 16.30 -4.24 3.52
C LEU A 322 17.58 -4.91 4.01
N CYS A 323 18.44 -5.37 3.10
CA CYS A 323 19.64 -6.14 3.40
C CYS A 323 20.92 -5.50 2.88
N GLY A 324 20.85 -4.46 2.05
CA GLY A 324 22.00 -3.72 1.56
C GLY A 324 22.66 -2.84 2.64
N ALA A 325 23.89 -2.41 2.41
CA ALA A 325 24.57 -1.45 3.27
C ALA A 325 23.83 -0.08 3.21
N PRO A 326 23.70 0.66 4.32
CA PRO A 326 23.14 2.01 4.29
C PRO A 326 23.82 2.88 3.23
N GLY A 327 23.05 3.36 2.25
CA GLY A 327 23.57 4.19 1.15
C GLY A 327 24.05 3.44 -0.10
N SER A 328 23.86 2.09 -0.20
CA SER A 328 24.26 1.31 -1.39
C SER A 328 23.26 1.38 -2.54
N SER A 329 22.05 1.90 -2.34
CA SER A 329 20.97 1.97 -3.33
C SER A 329 21.15 3.00 -4.45
N ARG A 330 22.44 3.36 -4.78
CA ARG A 330 22.76 4.28 -5.88
C ARG A 330 24.02 3.84 -6.63
N ARG A 331 23.86 3.03 -7.62
CA ARG A 331 24.73 3.01 -8.79
C ARG A 331 23.94 3.23 -10.07
#